data_4d53ae4327f2df29b348696a433aa02a
#
_entry.id   4d53ae4327f2df29b348696a433aa02a
#
_cell.length_a   1.000
_cell.length_b   1.000
_cell.length_c   1.000
_cell.angle_alpha   90.00
_cell.angle_beta   90.00
_cell.angle_gamma   90.00
#
_symmetry.space_group_name_H-M   'P 1'
#
loop_
_entity.id
_entity.type
_entity.pdbx_description
1 polymer ?
#
loop_
_entity_poly.entity_id
_entity_poly.type
_entity_poly.pdbx_seq_one_letter_code
_entity_poly.pdbx_strand_id
1 'polypeptide(L)'
;MQNTSFKQRFRRALAHASLAGLAGVCLAATSGAQLDAQAAAQMAGQIAAQASVMQFEPGQPLGYSSQPYALDTGAQPVEQGGSASGRIFAQTIRVPGAQWLRLIFAEATLGAGSYIQITSLKDGGRQQLDAASLELWGNTSAFFNGDAVTFELFAAPDDANARVRMENLWYGDPALLSALATSDLAPLGVNAPVSLCASDDRVASTETRVGRLWGHVNGSCTAWLISNGAVLTAGHCVDLDPDGGGPLLPDGVLNLSGVMEFNVPLSQANGNVNMAAPEDQFPIDLTSVTWRFDGEGQGLGKDWAVFRINPNTITGERAHVGRGFFRVTNGNPAASATMRITGFGSDTGTANFTNQTSTGPYVGENSSGADIWHRYQVDTTGGNSGSPIIWTANGYTVGIHTNAGCNPDGSGANNGTSFEVDALETAMQNFPGAPTRYVDSVAPYPTGGETGFIFNPFNTVGEGVTAVPAGGRVSIVAGTYNEGAQTITKAVTLEAPVGSAVIR
;
A
#
# COMPACT_ATOMS: atom_id res chain seq x y z
N MET A 1 -12.53 39.14 -16.54
CA MET A 1 -13.39 38.42 -17.48
C MET A 1 -12.56 37.96 -18.69
N GLN A 2 -11.75 36.92 -18.59
CA GLN A 2 -11.03 36.31 -19.76
C GLN A 2 -10.38 34.96 -19.42
N ASN A 3 -11.01 34.13 -18.61
CA ASN A 3 -10.41 32.83 -18.30
C ASN A 3 -11.35 31.61 -18.51
N THR A 4 -12.53 31.81 -19.08
CA THR A 4 -13.49 30.72 -19.36
C THR A 4 -13.36 30.09 -20.75
N SER A 5 -12.59 30.71 -21.65
CA SER A 5 -12.49 30.28 -23.06
C SER A 5 -11.49 29.13 -23.30
N PHE A 6 -10.46 28.96 -22.44
CA PHE A 6 -9.42 27.97 -22.66
C PHE A 6 -9.83 26.56 -22.21
N LYS A 7 -10.51 26.47 -21.04
CA LYS A 7 -11.01 25.16 -20.53
C LYS A 7 -12.08 24.52 -21.43
N GLN A 8 -12.93 25.32 -22.06
CA GLN A 8 -13.94 24.79 -22.99
C GLN A 8 -13.35 24.32 -24.34
N ARG A 9 -12.24 24.87 -24.76
CA ARG A 9 -11.57 24.43 -26.01
C ARG A 9 -10.80 23.13 -25.82
N PHE A 10 -10.25 22.91 -24.65
CA PHE A 10 -9.51 21.68 -24.36
C PHE A 10 -10.46 20.47 -24.19
N ARG A 11 -11.58 20.63 -23.49
CA ARG A 11 -12.62 19.59 -23.39
C ARG A 11 -13.24 19.22 -24.76
N ARG A 12 -13.36 20.16 -25.70
CA ARG A 12 -13.82 19.86 -27.06
C ARG A 12 -12.78 19.13 -27.92
N ALA A 13 -11.50 19.32 -27.69
CA ALA A 13 -10.43 18.61 -28.38
C ALA A 13 -10.33 17.14 -27.95
N LEU A 14 -10.49 16.84 -26.67
CA LEU A 14 -10.52 15.46 -26.17
C LEU A 14 -11.78 14.69 -26.58
N ALA A 15 -12.96 15.35 -26.60
CA ALA A 15 -14.20 14.74 -27.08
C ALA A 15 -14.19 14.43 -28.57
N HIS A 16 -13.38 15.12 -29.37
CA HIS A 16 -13.27 14.85 -30.83
C HIS A 16 -12.19 13.81 -31.14
N ALA A 17 -11.19 13.61 -30.29
CA ALA A 17 -10.20 12.55 -30.45
C ALA A 17 -10.73 11.15 -30.12
N SER A 18 -11.69 11.03 -29.20
CA SER A 18 -12.31 9.75 -28.82
C SER A 18 -13.38 9.26 -29.83
N LEU A 19 -13.93 10.13 -30.67
CA LEU A 19 -14.97 9.77 -31.67
C LEU A 19 -14.41 9.40 -33.05
N ALA A 20 -13.18 9.75 -33.36
CA ALA A 20 -12.55 9.39 -34.65
C ALA A 20 -11.89 7.99 -34.61
N GLY A 21 -11.70 7.38 -33.45
CA GLY A 21 -11.14 6.03 -33.30
C GLY A 21 -12.15 4.88 -33.36
N LEU A 22 -13.45 5.16 -33.34
CA LEU A 22 -14.52 4.15 -33.22
C LEU A 22 -15.18 3.71 -34.52
N ALA A 23 -14.72 4.23 -35.67
CA ALA A 23 -15.34 3.93 -36.97
C ALA A 23 -14.61 2.85 -37.80
N GLY A 24 -13.73 2.04 -37.26
CA GLY A 24 -12.89 1.13 -38.03
C GLY A 24 -12.73 -0.31 -37.53
N VAL A 25 -13.48 -0.78 -36.54
CA VAL A 25 -13.41 -2.19 -36.12
C VAL A 25 -14.81 -2.78 -35.91
N CYS A 26 -15.44 -3.07 -37.03
CA CYS A 26 -16.49 -4.09 -37.04
C CYS A 26 -15.91 -5.33 -37.68
N LEU A 27 -16.07 -6.49 -36.98
CA LEU A 27 -15.73 -7.87 -37.34
C LEU A 27 -14.40 -8.43 -36.76
N ALA A 28 -14.48 -8.81 -35.50
CA ALA A 28 -14.08 -10.14 -35.03
C ALA A 28 -14.51 -10.23 -33.56
N ALA A 29 -15.40 -11.13 -33.23
CA ALA A 29 -15.76 -11.47 -31.86
C ALA A 29 -14.55 -12.14 -31.18
N THR A 30 -13.68 -11.32 -30.62
CA THR A 30 -12.67 -11.76 -29.66
C THR A 30 -13.25 -11.53 -28.27
N SER A 31 -13.20 -12.59 -27.46
CA SER A 31 -13.76 -12.66 -26.10
C SER A 31 -13.35 -11.47 -25.23
N GLY A 32 -14.26 -10.96 -24.40
CA GLY A 32 -14.02 -9.81 -23.48
C GLY A 32 -12.73 -9.90 -22.67
N ALA A 33 -12.24 -11.11 -22.40
CA ALA A 33 -10.98 -11.37 -21.74
C ALA A 33 -9.72 -10.81 -22.44
N GLN A 34 -9.76 -10.64 -23.76
CA GLN A 34 -8.61 -10.07 -24.50
C GLN A 34 -8.60 -8.53 -24.48
N LEU A 35 -9.76 -7.91 -24.41
CA LEU A 35 -9.88 -6.45 -24.25
C LEU A 35 -9.47 -6.00 -22.84
N ASP A 36 -9.82 -6.78 -21.81
CA ASP A 36 -9.42 -6.51 -20.44
C ASP A 36 -7.91 -6.69 -20.23
N ALA A 37 -7.30 -7.69 -20.86
CA ALA A 37 -5.86 -7.93 -20.78
C ALA A 37 -5.05 -6.83 -21.51
N GLN A 38 -5.56 -6.29 -22.60
CA GLN A 38 -4.93 -5.20 -23.32
C GLN A 38 -5.04 -3.86 -22.59
N ALA A 39 -6.19 -3.59 -21.99
CA ALA A 39 -6.40 -2.43 -21.13
C ALA A 39 -5.51 -2.49 -19.88
N ALA A 40 -5.41 -3.65 -19.23
CA ALA A 40 -4.54 -3.87 -18.11
C ALA A 40 -3.04 -3.74 -18.48
N ALA A 41 -2.63 -4.23 -19.64
CA ALA A 41 -1.27 -4.08 -20.14
C ALA A 41 -0.92 -2.63 -20.52
N GLN A 42 -1.87 -1.88 -21.09
CA GLN A 42 -1.70 -0.45 -21.36
C GLN A 42 -1.62 0.37 -20.08
N MET A 43 -2.46 0.07 -19.10
CA MET A 43 -2.43 0.70 -17.79
C MET A 43 -1.12 0.39 -17.03
N ALA A 44 -0.67 -0.86 -17.04
CA ALA A 44 0.61 -1.27 -16.47
C ALA A 44 1.80 -0.57 -17.18
N GLY A 45 1.74 -0.43 -18.50
CA GLY A 45 2.74 0.30 -19.27
C GLY A 45 2.77 1.81 -18.95
N GLN A 46 1.62 2.42 -18.73
CA GLN A 46 1.52 3.83 -18.33
C GLN A 46 2.01 4.05 -16.89
N ILE A 47 1.67 3.16 -15.97
CA ILE A 47 2.14 3.19 -14.58
C ILE A 47 3.65 2.97 -14.51
N ALA A 48 4.19 2.01 -15.27
CA ALA A 48 5.64 1.77 -15.32
C ALA A 48 6.42 2.94 -15.95
N ALA A 49 5.86 3.60 -16.97
CA ALA A 49 6.44 4.80 -17.56
C ALA A 49 6.38 6.01 -16.61
N GLN A 50 5.36 6.08 -15.74
CA GLN A 50 5.22 7.15 -14.74
C GLN A 50 6.05 6.88 -13.48
N ALA A 51 6.20 5.63 -13.05
CA ALA A 51 7.04 5.26 -11.92
C ALA A 51 8.53 5.57 -12.16
N SER A 52 8.97 5.70 -13.41
CA SER A 52 10.35 6.07 -13.75
C SER A 52 10.65 7.57 -13.69
N VAL A 53 9.66 8.43 -13.40
CA VAL A 53 9.85 9.89 -13.33
C VAL A 53 9.03 10.46 -12.17
N MET A 54 9.43 10.22 -10.94
CA MET A 54 9.00 11.06 -9.83
C MET A 54 9.74 12.39 -9.93
N GLN A 55 9.16 13.36 -10.63
CA GLN A 55 9.61 14.75 -10.61
C GLN A 55 8.83 15.51 -9.55
N PHE A 56 9.54 16.05 -8.56
CA PHE A 56 8.98 16.93 -7.56
C PHE A 56 9.03 18.37 -8.05
N GLU A 57 7.90 19.06 -8.01
CA GLU A 57 7.87 20.51 -8.18
C GLU A 57 8.32 21.18 -6.86
N PRO A 58 9.26 22.13 -6.91
CA PRO A 58 9.69 22.87 -5.72
C PRO A 58 8.55 23.73 -5.16
N GLY A 59 8.24 23.61 -3.87
CA GLY A 59 7.37 24.53 -3.14
C GLY A 59 6.09 23.93 -2.56
N GLN A 60 5.86 22.62 -2.66
CA GLN A 60 4.69 21.98 -2.06
C GLN A 60 4.98 21.46 -0.64
N PRO A 61 4.03 21.58 0.31
CA PRO A 61 4.20 21.06 1.66
C PRO A 61 4.10 19.53 1.61
N LEU A 62 5.23 18.87 1.52
CA LEU A 62 5.35 17.42 1.62
C LEU A 62 5.54 17.05 3.10
N GLY A 63 5.03 15.91 3.53
CA GLY A 63 5.31 15.36 4.87
C GLY A 63 6.81 15.09 5.10
N TYR A 64 7.62 15.28 4.07
CA TYR A 64 9.08 15.26 4.08
C TYR A 64 9.64 16.26 3.08
N SER A 65 10.87 16.69 3.31
CA SER A 65 11.62 17.54 2.40
C SER A 65 12.52 16.71 1.50
N SER A 66 12.74 17.24 0.30
CA SER A 66 13.71 16.71 -0.67
C SER A 66 14.84 17.71 -0.85
N GLN A 67 16.06 17.22 -0.96
CA GLN A 67 17.18 18.09 -1.30
C GLN A 67 18.12 17.43 -2.32
N PRO A 68 18.73 18.22 -3.22
CA PRO A 68 19.77 17.73 -4.09
C PRO A 68 20.94 17.18 -3.27
N TYR A 69 21.41 16.00 -3.67
CA TYR A 69 22.59 15.37 -3.06
C TYR A 69 23.41 14.66 -4.14
N ALA A 70 24.43 15.34 -4.62
CA ALA A 70 25.30 14.79 -5.66
C ALA A 70 26.28 13.77 -5.06
N LEU A 71 26.11 12.51 -5.37
CA LEU A 71 27.05 11.44 -5.12
C LEU A 71 27.24 10.64 -6.40
N ASP A 72 28.49 10.42 -6.76
CA ASP A 72 28.89 9.54 -7.85
C ASP A 72 30.10 8.73 -7.39
N THR A 73 29.94 7.43 -7.25
CA THR A 73 31.04 6.57 -6.81
C THR A 73 32.13 6.44 -7.87
N GLY A 74 31.82 6.82 -9.11
CA GLY A 74 32.68 6.53 -10.25
C GLY A 74 32.83 5.03 -10.50
N ALA A 75 33.46 4.66 -11.58
CA ALA A 75 33.97 3.30 -11.78
C ALA A 75 35.27 3.16 -10.97
N GLN A 76 35.26 2.30 -9.97
CA GLN A 76 36.40 2.07 -9.09
C GLN A 76 37.18 0.83 -9.53
N PRO A 77 38.51 0.83 -9.43
CA PRO A 77 39.29 -0.37 -9.72
C PRO A 77 38.95 -1.45 -8.67
N VAL A 78 38.61 -2.63 -9.15
CA VAL A 78 38.36 -3.81 -8.31
C VAL A 78 39.72 -4.52 -8.13
N GLU A 79 40.09 -4.87 -6.89
CA GLU A 79 41.25 -5.73 -6.65
C GLU A 79 40.99 -7.12 -7.23
N GLN A 80 41.72 -7.49 -8.26
CA GLN A 80 41.62 -8.80 -8.91
C GLN A 80 42.20 -9.87 -7.99
N GLY A 81 41.45 -10.95 -7.76
CA GLY A 81 41.93 -12.16 -7.11
C GLY A 81 41.22 -12.59 -5.83
N GLY A 82 40.20 -11.89 -5.38
CA GLY A 82 39.34 -12.29 -4.28
C GLY A 82 38.19 -13.18 -4.75
N SER A 83 37.67 -14.06 -3.88
CA SER A 83 36.46 -14.87 -4.14
C SER A 83 35.17 -14.22 -3.60
N ALA A 84 35.27 -13.08 -2.93
CA ALA A 84 34.16 -12.35 -2.32
C ALA A 84 34.14 -10.89 -2.76
N SER A 85 32.95 -10.27 -2.72
CA SER A 85 32.79 -8.85 -3.03
C SER A 85 33.55 -7.96 -2.03
N GLY A 86 34.30 -7.02 -2.55
CA GLY A 86 35.09 -6.06 -1.78
C GLY A 86 34.41 -4.68 -1.71
N ARG A 87 34.61 -3.96 -0.61
CA ARG A 87 34.15 -2.57 -0.49
C ARG A 87 35.04 -1.66 -1.31
N ILE A 88 34.50 -1.03 -2.33
CA ILE A 88 35.19 -0.14 -3.24
C ILE A 88 34.89 1.34 -2.97
N PHE A 89 33.82 1.65 -2.26
CA PHE A 89 33.46 3.02 -1.90
C PHE A 89 32.77 3.06 -0.54
N ALA A 90 33.01 4.13 0.22
CA ALA A 90 32.29 4.41 1.46
C ALA A 90 32.17 5.92 1.71
N GLN A 91 30.99 6.37 2.11
CA GLN A 91 30.74 7.76 2.47
C GLN A 91 29.65 7.86 3.54
N THR A 92 29.82 8.80 4.48
CA THR A 92 28.73 9.19 5.37
C THR A 92 27.89 10.25 4.67
N ILE A 93 26.59 9.98 4.56
CA ILE A 93 25.57 10.92 4.06
C ILE A 93 24.89 11.49 5.28
N ARG A 94 24.85 12.83 5.40
CA ARG A 94 24.28 13.52 6.56
C ARG A 94 23.41 14.70 6.13
N VAL A 95 22.22 14.81 6.75
CA VAL A 95 21.35 15.98 6.70
C VAL A 95 21.10 16.44 8.14
N PRO A 96 21.84 17.45 8.64
CA PRO A 96 21.79 17.85 10.03
C PRO A 96 20.36 18.16 10.51
N GLY A 97 19.93 17.52 11.60
CA GLY A 97 18.60 17.70 12.18
C GLY A 97 17.48 16.86 11.56
N ALA A 98 17.75 16.13 10.49
CA ALA A 98 16.74 15.24 9.90
C ALA A 98 16.29 14.16 10.89
N GLN A 99 15.00 13.83 10.86
CA GLN A 99 14.43 12.76 11.69
C GLN A 99 14.73 11.38 11.11
N TRP A 100 14.73 11.29 9.79
CA TRP A 100 15.01 10.11 9.01
C TRP A 100 15.53 10.51 7.62
N LEU A 101 16.20 9.59 6.95
CA LEU A 101 16.69 9.72 5.58
C LEU A 101 16.14 8.60 4.71
N ARG A 102 15.96 8.91 3.41
CA ARG A 102 15.73 7.96 2.34
C ARG A 102 16.54 8.35 1.12
N LEU A 103 17.32 7.41 0.58
CA LEU A 103 18.21 7.66 -0.54
C LEU A 103 17.51 7.37 -1.87
N ILE A 104 17.70 8.25 -2.84
CA ILE A 104 17.12 8.15 -4.19
C ILE A 104 18.24 7.97 -5.19
N PHE A 105 18.25 6.85 -5.90
CA PHE A 105 19.31 6.49 -6.83
C PHE A 105 18.89 6.88 -8.26
N ALA A 106 19.64 7.79 -8.88
CA ALA A 106 19.42 8.18 -10.26
C ALA A 106 19.93 7.09 -11.23
N GLU A 107 21.00 6.39 -10.84
CA GLU A 107 21.61 5.30 -11.61
C GLU A 107 22.33 4.34 -10.69
N ALA A 108 22.20 3.05 -10.93
CA ALA A 108 23.00 2.02 -10.27
C ALA A 108 23.33 0.91 -11.28
N THR A 109 24.62 0.71 -11.52
CA THR A 109 25.14 -0.41 -12.32
C THR A 109 25.79 -1.38 -11.35
N LEU A 110 25.15 -2.54 -11.14
CA LEU A 110 25.61 -3.57 -10.21
C LEU A 110 25.60 -4.91 -10.94
N GLY A 111 26.76 -5.50 -11.12
CA GLY A 111 26.90 -6.87 -11.61
C GLY A 111 26.51 -7.90 -10.56
N ALA A 112 26.44 -9.16 -10.97
CA ALA A 112 26.09 -10.25 -10.06
C ALA A 112 27.06 -10.31 -8.86
N GLY A 113 26.52 -10.28 -7.63
CA GLY A 113 27.29 -10.26 -6.40
C GLY A 113 27.76 -8.86 -5.93
N SER A 114 27.54 -7.83 -6.74
CA SER A 114 27.76 -6.44 -6.31
C SER A 114 26.52 -5.90 -5.60
N TYR A 115 26.70 -5.05 -4.59
CA TYR A 115 25.58 -4.50 -3.81
C TYR A 115 25.95 -3.19 -3.11
N ILE A 116 24.92 -2.42 -2.80
CA ILE A 116 24.95 -1.26 -1.91
C ILE A 116 24.63 -1.74 -0.49
N GLN A 117 25.32 -1.22 0.51
CA GLN A 117 24.97 -1.36 1.92
C GLN A 117 24.76 0.02 2.52
N ILE A 118 23.63 0.20 3.21
CA ILE A 118 23.29 1.44 3.90
C ILE A 118 23.06 1.09 5.37
N THR A 119 23.65 1.88 6.28
CA THR A 119 23.53 1.66 7.72
C THR A 119 23.23 2.98 8.43
N SER A 120 22.13 3.03 9.18
CA SER A 120 21.80 4.17 10.05
C SER A 120 22.86 4.35 11.14
N LEU A 121 23.33 5.57 11.34
CA LEU A 121 24.23 5.89 12.45
C LEU A 121 23.48 6.10 13.78
N LYS A 122 22.15 6.22 13.76
CA LYS A 122 21.33 6.41 14.96
C LYS A 122 21.04 5.09 15.68
N ASP A 123 20.61 4.08 14.95
CA ASP A 123 20.08 2.83 15.52
C ASP A 123 20.71 1.56 14.93
N GLY A 124 21.60 1.71 13.93
CA GLY A 124 22.27 0.59 13.27
C GLY A 124 21.40 -0.17 12.26
N GLY A 125 20.18 0.30 11.99
CA GLY A 125 19.31 -0.27 10.95
C GLY A 125 20.04 -0.37 9.62
N ARG A 126 19.97 -1.54 8.96
CA ARG A 126 20.79 -1.85 7.78
C ARG A 126 19.95 -2.37 6.64
N GLN A 127 20.27 -1.94 5.43
CA GLN A 127 19.73 -2.50 4.19
C GLN A 127 20.87 -2.83 3.23
N GLN A 128 20.74 -3.98 2.56
CA GLN A 128 21.58 -4.36 1.43
C GLN A 128 20.72 -4.40 0.16
N LEU A 129 21.21 -3.80 -0.92
CA LEU A 129 20.52 -3.69 -2.20
C LEU A 129 21.43 -4.12 -3.33
N ASP A 130 21.14 -5.23 -3.98
CA ASP A 130 21.68 -5.63 -5.27
C ASP A 130 20.80 -5.07 -6.41
N ALA A 131 21.12 -5.38 -7.67
CA ALA A 131 20.37 -4.89 -8.82
C ALA A 131 18.87 -5.28 -8.76
N ALA A 132 18.56 -6.52 -8.37
CA ALA A 132 17.18 -6.99 -8.31
C ALA A 132 16.38 -6.34 -7.16
N SER A 133 16.98 -6.20 -5.99
CA SER A 133 16.33 -5.52 -4.88
C SER A 133 16.16 -4.02 -5.13
N LEU A 134 17.09 -3.36 -5.81
CA LEU A 134 16.92 -1.96 -6.23
C LEU A 134 15.72 -1.78 -7.15
N GLU A 135 15.48 -2.69 -8.08
CA GLU A 135 14.31 -2.67 -8.95
C GLU A 135 13.01 -2.80 -8.12
N LEU A 136 12.95 -3.73 -7.16
CA LEU A 136 11.80 -3.89 -6.26
C LEU A 136 11.54 -2.64 -5.40
N TRP A 137 12.59 -1.91 -5.03
CA TRP A 137 12.50 -0.66 -4.26
C TRP A 137 12.28 0.58 -5.13
N GLY A 138 12.12 0.44 -6.45
CA GLY A 138 11.97 1.56 -7.38
C GLY A 138 13.17 2.52 -7.38
N ASN A 139 14.38 1.98 -7.31
CA ASN A 139 15.64 2.73 -7.19
C ASN A 139 15.69 3.65 -5.95
N THR A 140 15.12 3.22 -4.84
CA THR A 140 15.19 3.94 -3.57
C THR A 140 15.65 3.02 -2.45
N SER A 141 15.99 3.58 -1.30
CA SER A 141 16.26 2.81 -0.09
C SER A 141 15.01 2.65 0.79
N ALA A 142 15.12 1.86 1.86
CA ALA A 142 14.26 1.96 3.03
C ALA A 142 14.39 3.35 3.69
N PHE A 143 13.50 3.67 4.62
CA PHE A 143 13.68 4.80 5.53
C PHE A 143 14.66 4.44 6.64
N PHE A 144 15.57 5.33 6.96
CA PHE A 144 16.56 5.18 8.03
C PHE A 144 16.37 6.26 9.08
N ASN A 145 16.20 5.88 10.33
CA ASN A 145 16.10 6.82 11.44
C ASN A 145 17.39 7.63 11.63
N GLY A 146 17.24 8.92 11.98
CA GLY A 146 18.34 9.83 12.28
C GLY A 146 18.76 10.68 11.09
N ASP A 147 19.79 11.48 11.34
CA ASP A 147 20.29 12.52 10.43
C ASP A 147 21.46 12.05 9.56
N ALA A 148 21.91 10.80 9.72
CA ALA A 148 23.05 10.28 8.99
C ALA A 148 23.02 8.77 8.77
N VAL A 149 23.52 8.37 7.60
CA VAL A 149 23.76 6.97 7.24
C VAL A 149 25.17 6.80 6.71
N THR A 150 25.75 5.60 6.87
CA THR A 150 26.91 5.17 6.08
C THR A 150 26.39 4.52 4.80
N PHE A 151 26.84 5.00 3.66
CA PHE A 151 26.63 4.42 2.35
C PHE A 151 27.91 3.71 1.90
N GLU A 152 27.83 2.46 1.52
CA GLU A 152 28.95 1.65 1.07
C GLU A 152 28.60 0.92 -0.22
N LEU A 153 29.53 0.87 -1.18
CA LEU A 153 29.42 0.08 -2.40
C LEU A 153 30.41 -1.09 -2.34
N PHE A 154 29.90 -2.28 -2.53
CA PHE A 154 30.68 -3.52 -2.64
C PHE A 154 30.58 -4.03 -4.07
N ALA A 155 31.71 -4.31 -4.69
CA ALA A 155 31.79 -4.87 -6.03
C ALA A 155 32.29 -6.31 -6.00
N ALA A 156 31.68 -7.16 -6.82
CA ALA A 156 32.17 -8.50 -7.08
C ALA A 156 33.54 -8.42 -7.80
N PRO A 157 34.41 -9.44 -7.68
CA PRO A 157 35.79 -9.41 -8.21
C PRO A 157 35.90 -9.15 -9.71
N ASP A 158 34.87 -9.47 -10.48
CA ASP A 158 34.79 -9.32 -11.93
C ASP A 158 33.91 -8.13 -12.37
N ASP A 159 33.34 -7.36 -11.44
CA ASP A 159 32.50 -6.20 -11.73
C ASP A 159 33.31 -4.87 -11.69
N ALA A 160 34.09 -4.63 -12.71
CA ALA A 160 34.83 -3.38 -12.87
C ALA A 160 33.96 -2.15 -13.17
N ASN A 161 32.66 -2.36 -13.43
CA ASN A 161 31.71 -1.30 -13.78
C ASN A 161 30.75 -0.93 -12.65
N ALA A 162 30.90 -1.54 -11.48
CA ALA A 162 30.05 -1.21 -10.33
C ALA A 162 30.10 0.30 -10.05
N ARG A 163 28.93 0.95 -10.14
CA ARG A 163 28.78 2.39 -9.98
C ARG A 163 27.41 2.74 -9.47
N VAL A 164 27.34 3.72 -8.61
CA VAL A 164 26.07 4.28 -8.11
C VAL A 164 26.11 5.79 -8.21
N ARG A 165 25.03 6.38 -8.67
CA ARG A 165 24.83 7.82 -8.73
C ARG A 165 23.53 8.20 -8.01
N MET A 166 23.64 9.19 -7.13
CA MET A 166 22.51 9.84 -6.48
C MET A 166 22.46 11.31 -6.89
N GLU A 167 21.28 11.84 -7.07
CA GLU A 167 21.07 13.27 -7.35
C GLU A 167 20.21 13.92 -6.28
N ASN A 168 19.50 13.10 -5.49
CA ASN A 168 18.55 13.59 -4.52
C ASN A 168 18.46 12.65 -3.30
N LEU A 169 17.97 13.17 -2.19
CA LEU A 169 17.53 12.38 -1.03
C LEU A 169 16.29 13.01 -0.39
N TRP A 170 15.53 12.19 0.29
CA TRP A 170 14.40 12.62 1.10
C TRP A 170 14.76 12.56 2.57
N TYR A 171 14.21 13.48 3.35
CA TYR A 171 14.43 13.51 4.79
C TYR A 171 13.22 14.04 5.56
N GLY A 172 13.02 13.53 6.76
CA GLY A 172 12.02 14.04 7.69
C GLY A 172 12.48 15.38 8.25
N ASP A 173 11.78 16.47 7.88
CA ASP A 173 12.08 17.83 8.35
C ASP A 173 11.22 18.15 9.60
N PRO A 174 11.84 18.27 10.79
CA PRO A 174 11.11 18.57 12.02
C PRO A 174 10.32 19.89 11.97
N ALA A 175 10.85 20.89 11.26
CA ALA A 175 10.17 22.18 11.14
C ALA A 175 8.89 22.06 10.31
N LEU A 176 8.96 21.30 9.21
CA LEU A 176 7.82 21.02 8.36
C LEU A 176 6.78 20.16 9.09
N LEU A 177 7.21 19.10 9.75
CA LEU A 177 6.35 18.23 10.54
C LEU A 177 5.65 19.01 11.68
N SER A 178 6.36 19.91 12.35
CA SER A 178 5.77 20.80 13.36
C SER A 178 4.80 21.81 12.76
N ALA A 179 5.12 22.39 11.60
CA ALA A 179 4.23 23.33 10.91
C ALA A 179 2.95 22.64 10.42
N LEU A 180 3.05 21.40 9.94
CA LEU A 180 1.92 20.57 9.55
C LEU A 180 1.02 20.24 10.74
N ALA A 181 1.57 19.97 11.91
CA ALA A 181 0.80 19.71 13.14
C ALA A 181 0.03 20.94 13.65
N THR A 182 0.40 22.15 13.22
CA THR A 182 -0.21 23.42 13.69
C THR A 182 -0.98 24.18 12.60
N SER A 183 -1.00 23.72 11.35
CA SER A 183 -1.62 24.43 10.23
C SER A 183 -3.09 24.03 10.03
N ASP A 184 -3.93 25.04 9.64
CA ASP A 184 -5.31 24.84 9.18
C ASP A 184 -5.42 24.11 7.80
N LEU A 185 -4.46 23.28 7.46
CA LEU A 185 -4.50 22.43 6.27
C LEU A 185 -5.44 21.22 6.45
N ALA A 186 -6.54 21.43 7.15
CA ALA A 186 -7.61 20.48 7.36
C ALA A 186 -8.14 19.80 6.07
N PRO A 187 -8.13 20.43 4.88
CA PRO A 187 -8.55 19.74 3.66
C PRO A 187 -7.56 18.67 3.16
N LEU A 188 -6.34 18.64 3.69
CA LEU A 188 -5.26 17.80 3.18
C LEU A 188 -4.85 16.67 4.15
N GLY A 189 -5.68 16.36 5.14
CA GLY A 189 -5.46 15.23 6.05
C GLY A 189 -4.44 15.46 7.18
N VAL A 190 -3.78 16.63 7.26
CA VAL A 190 -2.76 16.91 8.28
C VAL A 190 -3.37 17.40 9.60
N ASN A 191 -4.55 18.01 9.52
CA ASN A 191 -5.51 18.13 10.59
C ASN A 191 -6.80 17.43 10.13
N ALA A 192 -6.71 16.17 9.72
CA ALA A 192 -7.92 15.41 9.53
C ALA A 192 -8.75 15.56 10.78
N PRO A 193 -10.04 15.88 10.66
CA PRO A 193 -10.86 16.16 11.81
C PRO A 193 -10.70 15.00 12.79
N VAL A 194 -10.37 15.35 14.03
CA VAL A 194 -10.39 14.42 15.14
C VAL A 194 -11.80 13.84 15.13
N SER A 195 -11.93 12.62 14.68
CA SER A 195 -13.22 11.97 14.53
C SER A 195 -13.48 11.06 15.71
N LEU A 196 -13.37 11.67 16.87
CA LEU A 196 -13.67 11.03 18.14
C LEU A 196 -15.18 11.01 18.34
N CYS A 197 -15.68 9.85 18.70
CA CYS A 197 -17.11 9.61 18.96
C CYS A 197 -17.46 9.85 20.45
N ALA A 198 -16.81 10.72 21.10
CA ALA A 198 -16.90 11.30 22.43
C ALA A 198 -15.50 11.66 22.95
N SER A 199 -15.06 11.11 24.09
CA SER A 199 -13.67 11.16 24.54
C SER A 199 -12.82 10.16 23.76
N ASP A 200 -11.54 10.50 23.57
CA ASP A 200 -10.60 9.57 22.93
C ASP A 200 -10.40 8.33 23.79
N ASP A 201 -10.81 7.19 23.30
CA ASP A 201 -10.65 5.87 23.96
C ASP A 201 -9.66 4.95 23.22
N ARG A 202 -8.92 5.49 22.24
CA ARG A 202 -7.87 4.74 21.54
C ARG A 202 -6.77 4.32 22.52
N VAL A 203 -6.33 3.09 22.39
CA VAL A 203 -5.24 2.51 23.19
C VAL A 203 -4.19 1.87 22.27
N ALA A 204 -2.98 1.70 22.79
CA ALA A 204 -1.92 1.00 22.07
C ALA A 204 -2.37 -0.40 21.63
N SER A 205 -2.07 -0.75 20.39
CA SER A 205 -2.44 -2.03 19.78
C SER A 205 -1.23 -2.92 19.55
N THR A 206 -1.44 -4.23 19.70
CA THR A 206 -0.48 -5.27 19.30
C THR A 206 -0.89 -6.00 18.03
N GLU A 207 -1.81 -5.43 17.25
CA GLU A 207 -2.27 -6.02 16.00
C GLU A 207 -1.16 -5.99 14.95
N THR A 208 -0.65 -7.16 14.58
CA THR A 208 0.50 -7.29 13.67
C THR A 208 0.14 -7.30 12.18
N ARG A 209 -1.14 -7.52 11.86
CA ARG A 209 -1.64 -7.65 10.48
C ARG A 209 -1.83 -6.32 9.77
N VAL A 210 -1.73 -5.20 10.50
CA VAL A 210 -1.79 -3.84 9.97
C VAL A 210 -0.40 -3.26 9.83
N GLY A 211 -0.19 -2.43 8.82
CA GLY A 211 1.04 -1.68 8.59
C GLY A 211 0.75 -0.22 8.31
N ARG A 212 1.75 0.62 8.55
CA ARG A 212 1.71 2.03 8.23
C ARG A 212 2.11 2.24 6.77
N LEU A 213 1.29 3.00 6.05
CA LEU A 213 1.67 3.58 4.77
C LEU A 213 2.14 5.00 5.01
N TRP A 214 3.39 5.28 4.67
CA TRP A 214 3.89 6.64 4.68
C TRP A 214 3.60 7.28 3.34
N GLY A 215 2.72 8.26 3.33
CA GLY A 215 2.30 8.96 2.11
C GLY A 215 3.35 9.93 1.61
N HIS A 216 3.26 10.22 0.33
CA HIS A 216 4.07 11.22 -0.35
C HIS A 216 3.68 12.65 0.12
N VAL A 217 2.40 12.86 0.40
CA VAL A 217 1.82 14.14 0.82
C VAL A 217 1.05 13.91 2.12
N ASN A 218 1.40 14.66 3.16
CA ASN A 218 0.61 14.87 4.36
C ASN A 218 0.36 13.71 5.33
N GLY A 219 1.28 12.78 5.50
CA GLY A 219 1.22 11.91 6.66
C GLY A 219 1.06 10.43 6.37
N SER A 220 0.41 9.76 7.30
CA SER A 220 0.30 8.31 7.36
C SER A 220 -1.11 7.86 6.98
N CYS A 221 -1.18 6.71 6.36
CA CYS A 221 -2.38 5.89 6.25
C CYS A 221 -2.13 4.53 6.90
N THR A 222 -3.17 3.75 6.99
CA THR A 222 -3.12 2.36 7.44
C THR A 222 -3.43 1.43 6.27
N ALA A 223 -2.71 0.32 6.18
CA ALA A 223 -3.02 -0.76 5.26
C ALA A 223 -2.91 -2.11 5.97
N TRP A 224 -3.44 -3.18 5.38
CA TRP A 224 -3.49 -4.48 6.04
C TRP A 224 -3.60 -5.64 5.06
N LEU A 225 -3.13 -6.79 5.51
CA LEU A 225 -3.01 -8.02 4.72
C LEU A 225 -4.30 -8.84 4.77
N ILE A 226 -4.71 -9.38 3.62
CA ILE A 226 -5.84 -10.33 3.52
C ILE A 226 -5.38 -11.72 3.06
N SER A 227 -6.30 -12.68 3.13
CA SER A 227 -6.03 -14.11 2.96
C SER A 227 -5.46 -14.53 1.60
N ASN A 228 -5.58 -13.70 0.57
CA ASN A 228 -5.00 -13.94 -0.76
C ASN A 228 -3.64 -13.23 -0.97
N GLY A 229 -3.08 -12.63 0.06
CA GLY A 229 -1.81 -11.90 -0.01
C GLY A 229 -1.92 -10.47 -0.57
N ALA A 230 -3.13 -10.00 -0.88
CA ALA A 230 -3.35 -8.60 -1.19
C ALA A 230 -3.29 -7.73 0.06
N VAL A 231 -3.03 -6.46 -0.14
CA VAL A 231 -3.09 -5.40 0.85
C VAL A 231 -4.25 -4.47 0.50
N LEU A 232 -5.01 -4.08 1.52
CA LEU A 232 -6.11 -3.13 1.38
C LEU A 232 -5.80 -1.82 2.11
N THR A 233 -6.26 -0.71 1.54
CA THR A 233 -6.24 0.63 2.12
C THR A 233 -7.34 1.50 1.50
N ALA A 234 -7.47 2.76 1.94
CA ALA A 234 -8.35 3.72 1.29
C ALA A 234 -7.76 4.21 -0.04
N GLY A 235 -8.60 4.58 -0.99
CA GLY A 235 -8.20 5.07 -2.31
C GLY A 235 -7.47 6.40 -2.22
N HIS A 236 -7.94 7.32 -1.38
CA HIS A 236 -7.29 8.61 -1.16
C HIS A 236 -5.87 8.51 -0.57
N CYS A 237 -5.51 7.37 0.04
CA CYS A 237 -4.14 7.08 0.46
C CYS A 237 -3.20 6.82 -0.73
N VAL A 238 -3.76 6.42 -1.85
CA VAL A 238 -3.05 6.09 -3.10
C VAL A 238 -3.03 7.28 -4.04
N ASP A 239 -4.17 7.97 -4.17
CA ASP A 239 -4.34 9.12 -5.04
C ASP A 239 -5.24 10.16 -4.35
N LEU A 240 -4.66 11.29 -3.98
CA LEU A 240 -5.37 12.39 -3.31
C LEU A 240 -6.11 13.33 -4.26
N ASP A 241 -5.78 13.30 -5.53
CA ASP A 241 -6.33 14.22 -6.54
C ASP A 241 -6.60 13.50 -7.86
N PRO A 242 -7.61 12.61 -7.90
CA PRO A 242 -7.89 11.81 -9.08
C PRO A 242 -8.36 12.63 -10.28
N ASP A 243 -8.79 13.88 -10.06
CA ASP A 243 -9.27 14.78 -11.13
C ASP A 243 -8.15 15.63 -11.74
N GLY A 244 -6.92 15.57 -11.22
CA GLY A 244 -5.77 16.37 -11.66
C GLY A 244 -6.00 17.89 -11.58
N GLY A 245 -6.99 18.29 -10.81
CA GLY A 245 -7.38 19.71 -10.67
C GLY A 245 -6.77 20.41 -9.47
N GLY A 246 -6.14 19.65 -8.58
CA GLY A 246 -5.52 20.16 -7.37
C GLY A 246 -4.09 20.63 -7.56
N PRO A 247 -3.55 21.36 -6.58
CA PRO A 247 -2.17 21.86 -6.67
C PRO A 247 -1.11 20.84 -6.26
N LEU A 248 -1.49 19.61 -5.87
CA LEU A 248 -0.62 18.73 -5.11
C LEU A 248 0.09 17.66 -5.94
N LEU A 249 -0.62 16.98 -6.85
CA LEU A 249 -0.01 15.96 -7.72
C LEU A 249 -0.59 16.06 -9.14
N PRO A 250 0.22 15.81 -10.20
CA PRO A 250 -0.30 15.65 -11.56
C PRO A 250 -1.20 14.40 -11.67
N ASP A 251 -2.14 14.41 -12.61
CA ASP A 251 -2.98 13.24 -12.93
C ASP A 251 -2.16 11.96 -13.05
N GLY A 252 -2.61 10.91 -12.37
CA GLY A 252 -2.02 9.59 -12.43
C GLY A 252 -0.71 9.40 -11.63
N VAL A 253 -0.32 10.36 -10.79
CA VAL A 253 0.80 10.19 -9.86
C VAL A 253 0.29 9.63 -8.54
N LEU A 254 0.81 8.46 -8.16
CA LEU A 254 0.43 7.82 -6.91
C LEU A 254 1.02 8.56 -5.70
N ASN A 255 0.19 8.76 -4.68
CA ASN A 255 0.60 9.36 -3.40
C ASN A 255 1.44 8.43 -2.51
N LEU A 256 1.64 7.19 -2.92
CA LEU A 256 2.37 6.21 -2.13
C LEU A 256 3.89 6.43 -2.21
N SER A 257 4.54 6.42 -1.04
CA SER A 257 6.02 6.44 -0.97
C SER A 257 6.68 5.14 -1.47
N GLY A 258 5.89 4.13 -1.82
CA GLY A 258 6.39 2.83 -2.24
C GLY A 258 6.82 1.91 -1.09
N VAL A 259 6.49 2.24 0.17
CA VAL A 259 6.87 1.45 1.36
C VAL A 259 5.68 1.25 2.29
N MET A 260 5.50 0.02 2.75
CA MET A 260 4.62 -0.34 3.86
C MET A 260 5.46 -0.80 5.04
N GLU A 261 5.19 -0.25 6.23
CA GLU A 261 5.94 -0.52 7.45
C GLU A 261 5.11 -1.33 8.44
N PHE A 262 5.72 -2.33 9.03
CA PHE A 262 5.17 -3.09 10.17
C PHE A 262 6.03 -2.87 11.42
N ASN A 263 5.60 -3.36 12.57
CA ASN A 263 6.32 -3.25 13.85
C ASN A 263 6.83 -1.82 14.10
N VAL A 264 6.02 -0.83 13.73
CA VAL A 264 6.36 0.58 13.84
C VAL A 264 6.62 0.91 15.31
N PRO A 265 7.80 1.44 15.66
CA PRO A 265 8.13 1.78 17.04
C PRO A 265 7.32 3.01 17.49
N LEU A 266 7.25 3.22 18.81
CA LEU A 266 6.67 4.43 19.37
C LEU A 266 7.39 5.67 18.83
N SER A 267 6.64 6.72 18.61
CA SER A 267 7.17 8.03 18.25
C SER A 267 7.97 8.64 19.40
N GLN A 268 8.72 9.69 19.13
CA GLN A 268 9.46 10.43 20.13
C GLN A 268 8.52 11.18 21.08
N ALA A 269 8.99 11.55 22.26
CA ALA A 269 8.18 12.26 23.24
C ALA A 269 7.58 13.61 22.75
N ASN A 270 8.21 14.21 21.74
CA ASN A 270 7.73 15.41 21.07
C ASN A 270 6.76 15.13 19.90
N GLY A 271 6.39 13.88 19.67
CA GLY A 271 5.50 13.45 18.59
C GLY A 271 6.20 13.18 17.25
N ASN A 272 7.49 13.40 17.13
CA ASN A 272 8.23 13.07 15.91
C ASN A 272 8.24 11.56 15.68
N VAL A 273 7.92 11.15 14.46
CA VAL A 273 7.81 9.73 14.11
C VAL A 273 9.17 9.04 14.08
N ASN A 274 9.19 7.79 14.51
CA ASN A 274 10.25 6.85 14.20
C ASN A 274 9.79 5.93 13.08
N MET A 275 10.69 5.62 12.15
CA MET A 275 10.48 4.64 11.10
C MET A 275 10.71 3.24 11.64
N ALA A 276 10.02 2.25 11.08
CA ALA A 276 10.29 0.85 11.37
C ALA A 276 11.72 0.48 10.98
N ALA A 277 12.25 -0.57 11.57
CA ALA A 277 13.54 -1.11 11.14
C ALA A 277 13.47 -1.58 9.67
N PRO A 278 14.56 -1.50 8.88
CA PRO A 278 14.53 -1.87 7.45
C PRO A 278 14.01 -3.29 7.17
N GLU A 279 14.20 -4.23 8.10
CA GLU A 279 13.64 -5.60 8.03
C GLU A 279 12.12 -5.67 8.20
N ASP A 280 11.49 -4.61 8.70
CA ASP A 280 10.04 -4.46 8.84
C ASP A 280 9.43 -3.51 7.78
N GLN A 281 10.21 -3.06 6.82
CA GLN A 281 9.78 -2.24 5.69
C GLN A 281 9.68 -3.08 4.42
N PHE A 282 8.56 -3.00 3.72
CA PHE A 282 8.27 -3.80 2.54
C PHE A 282 8.01 -2.90 1.33
N PRO A 283 8.73 -3.11 0.20
CA PRO A 283 8.48 -2.33 -1.00
C PRO A 283 7.12 -2.68 -1.60
N ILE A 284 6.36 -1.65 -2.00
CA ILE A 284 5.06 -1.81 -2.65
C ILE A 284 5.29 -2.06 -4.15
N ASP A 285 4.60 -3.06 -4.69
CA ASP A 285 4.50 -3.26 -6.14
C ASP A 285 3.49 -2.26 -6.72
N LEU A 286 3.98 -1.07 -7.09
CA LEU A 286 3.15 0.02 -7.60
C LEU A 286 2.41 -0.37 -8.90
N THR A 287 2.89 -1.38 -9.65
CA THR A 287 2.23 -1.87 -10.86
C THR A 287 0.99 -2.70 -10.57
N SER A 288 0.84 -3.17 -9.33
CA SER A 288 -0.30 -3.98 -8.90
C SER A 288 -1.46 -3.15 -8.32
N VAL A 289 -1.28 -1.85 -8.19
CA VAL A 289 -2.26 -0.98 -7.53
C VAL A 289 -3.51 -0.83 -8.38
N THR A 290 -4.65 -1.15 -7.77
CA THR A 290 -5.98 -0.87 -8.30
C THR A 290 -6.75 -0.11 -7.25
N TRP A 291 -7.33 1.03 -7.59
CA TRP A 291 -8.02 1.90 -6.64
C TRP A 291 -9.20 2.62 -7.24
N ARG A 292 -10.04 3.16 -6.36
CA ARG A 292 -11.05 4.14 -6.68
C ARG A 292 -11.07 5.21 -5.60
N PHE A 293 -11.06 6.46 -6.02
CA PHE A 293 -11.36 7.64 -5.21
C PHE A 293 -11.89 8.71 -6.15
N ASP A 294 -13.14 9.15 -5.96
CA ASP A 294 -13.83 10.08 -6.87
C ASP A 294 -13.67 11.55 -6.41
N GLY A 295 -12.60 11.86 -5.62
CA GLY A 295 -12.30 13.23 -5.21
C GLY A 295 -12.99 13.69 -3.91
N GLU A 296 -12.77 14.96 -3.57
CA GLU A 296 -13.08 15.53 -2.27
C GLU A 296 -14.54 15.41 -1.84
N GLY A 297 -14.68 15.16 -0.55
CA GLY A 297 -15.85 15.49 0.25
C GLY A 297 -16.91 14.41 0.40
N GLN A 298 -16.97 13.38 -0.44
CA GLN A 298 -18.04 12.39 -0.39
C GLN A 298 -17.65 10.99 -0.93
N GLY A 299 -16.42 10.57 -0.83
CA GLY A 299 -15.96 9.24 -1.28
C GLY A 299 -16.62 8.03 -0.58
N LEU A 300 -17.83 8.19 -0.01
CA LEU A 300 -18.54 7.14 0.69
C LEU A 300 -18.86 5.98 -0.27
N GLY A 301 -18.30 4.81 0.02
CA GLY A 301 -18.43 3.62 -0.83
C GLY A 301 -17.56 3.65 -2.10
N LYS A 302 -16.76 4.71 -2.32
CA LYS A 302 -15.94 4.90 -3.52
C LYS A 302 -14.45 5.06 -3.22
N ASP A 303 -14.05 4.83 -2.01
CA ASP A 303 -12.73 5.13 -1.49
C ASP A 303 -12.09 3.82 -1.03
N TRP A 304 -11.27 3.21 -1.90
CA TRP A 304 -10.60 1.93 -1.65
C TRP A 304 -9.42 1.71 -2.58
N ALA A 305 -8.45 0.92 -2.12
CA ALA A 305 -7.36 0.43 -2.95
C ALA A 305 -6.96 -1.00 -2.57
N VAL A 306 -6.48 -1.73 -3.58
CA VAL A 306 -5.96 -3.11 -3.49
C VAL A 306 -4.61 -3.12 -4.18
N PHE A 307 -3.59 -3.64 -3.53
CA PHE A 307 -2.24 -3.77 -4.10
C PHE A 307 -1.45 -4.91 -3.47
N ARG A 308 -0.24 -5.14 -3.98
CA ARG A 308 0.72 -6.12 -3.46
C ARG A 308 1.94 -5.42 -2.89
N ILE A 309 2.51 -6.03 -1.85
CA ILE A 309 3.87 -5.72 -1.38
C ILE A 309 4.81 -6.88 -1.72
N ASN A 310 6.02 -6.53 -2.09
CA ASN A 310 7.08 -7.48 -2.37
C ASN A 310 7.64 -8.06 -1.07
N PRO A 311 8.31 -9.23 -1.09
CA PRO A 311 9.05 -9.70 0.06
C PRO A 311 10.07 -8.66 0.54
N ASN A 312 10.32 -8.64 1.85
CA ASN A 312 11.42 -7.84 2.39
C ASN A 312 12.75 -8.32 1.80
N THR A 313 13.53 -7.41 1.26
CA THR A 313 14.77 -7.76 0.53
C THR A 313 15.93 -8.13 1.43
N ILE A 314 15.82 -7.91 2.74
CA ILE A 314 16.83 -8.28 3.76
C ILE A 314 16.57 -9.68 4.27
N THR A 315 15.31 -9.97 4.64
CA THR A 315 14.93 -11.25 5.23
C THR A 315 14.50 -12.28 4.19
N GLY A 316 14.13 -11.83 2.99
CA GLY A 316 13.52 -12.67 1.95
C GLY A 316 12.08 -13.08 2.26
N GLU A 317 11.51 -12.64 3.37
CA GLU A 317 10.20 -13.06 3.86
C GLU A 317 9.08 -12.19 3.30
N ARG A 318 7.93 -12.82 3.07
CA ARG A 318 6.68 -12.11 2.79
C ARG A 318 6.09 -11.54 4.07
N ALA A 319 5.37 -10.43 3.98
CA ALA A 319 4.87 -9.70 5.14
C ALA A 319 3.94 -10.50 6.07
N HIS A 320 3.22 -11.50 5.56
CA HIS A 320 2.35 -12.34 6.40
C HIS A 320 3.14 -13.26 7.36
N VAL A 321 4.42 -13.52 7.10
CA VAL A 321 5.27 -14.37 7.97
C VAL A 321 5.43 -13.68 9.32
N GLY A 322 5.01 -14.35 10.38
CA GLY A 322 5.00 -13.84 11.75
C GLY A 322 3.93 -12.80 12.06
N ARG A 323 3.23 -12.24 11.04
CA ARG A 323 2.20 -11.20 11.23
C ARG A 323 0.78 -11.69 10.99
N GLY A 324 0.60 -12.66 10.08
CA GLY A 324 -0.71 -13.16 9.70
C GLY A 324 -1.44 -12.27 8.69
N PHE A 325 -2.74 -12.49 8.58
CA PHE A 325 -3.64 -11.81 7.65
C PHE A 325 -5.06 -11.76 8.21
N PHE A 326 -5.90 -10.89 7.66
CA PHE A 326 -7.32 -10.87 7.97
C PHE A 326 -8.11 -11.71 6.96
N ARG A 327 -9.17 -12.36 7.45
CA ARG A 327 -10.23 -12.91 6.61
C ARG A 327 -11.29 -11.85 6.39
N VAL A 328 -11.82 -11.82 5.19
CA VAL A 328 -12.82 -10.83 4.75
C VAL A 328 -14.19 -11.47 4.65
N THR A 329 -15.23 -10.71 4.88
CA THR A 329 -16.63 -11.11 4.65
C THR A 329 -17.44 -9.91 4.17
N ASN A 330 -18.37 -10.14 3.24
CA ASN A 330 -19.36 -9.16 2.84
C ASN A 330 -20.66 -9.26 3.67
N GLY A 331 -20.59 -9.93 4.82
CA GLY A 331 -21.71 -9.98 5.78
C GLY A 331 -21.90 -8.66 6.51
N ASN A 332 -23.16 -8.27 6.66
CA ASN A 332 -23.53 -7.05 7.35
C ASN A 332 -23.74 -7.32 8.86
N PRO A 333 -22.94 -6.70 9.77
CA PRO A 333 -23.14 -6.85 11.20
C PRO A 333 -24.52 -6.34 11.64
N ALA A 334 -25.10 -6.95 12.67
CA ALA A 334 -26.32 -6.44 13.27
C ALA A 334 -26.08 -5.06 13.90
N ALA A 335 -27.10 -4.21 13.93
CA ALA A 335 -27.03 -2.92 14.62
C ALA A 335 -26.55 -3.12 16.07
N SER A 336 -25.70 -2.23 16.54
CA SER A 336 -25.02 -2.30 17.86
C SER A 336 -23.99 -3.43 18.01
N ALA A 337 -23.68 -4.21 16.96
CA ALA A 337 -22.53 -5.11 16.99
C ALA A 337 -21.26 -4.31 17.30
N THR A 338 -20.36 -4.89 18.08
CA THR A 338 -19.10 -4.22 18.41
C THR A 338 -18.13 -4.31 17.22
N MET A 339 -17.70 -3.14 16.76
CA MET A 339 -16.68 -3.00 15.73
C MET A 339 -15.37 -2.56 16.37
N ARG A 340 -14.27 -2.87 15.72
CA ARG A 340 -12.93 -2.44 16.09
C ARG A 340 -12.22 -1.85 14.88
N ILE A 341 -11.59 -0.69 15.09
CA ILE A 341 -10.63 -0.12 14.15
C ILE A 341 -9.24 -0.24 14.78
N THR A 342 -8.25 -0.60 13.99
CA THR A 342 -6.85 -0.61 14.39
C THR A 342 -5.99 -0.04 13.27
N GLY A 343 -5.06 0.84 13.62
CA GLY A 343 -4.24 1.53 12.63
C GLY A 343 -3.35 2.62 13.22
N PHE A 344 -2.86 3.48 12.35
CA PHE A 344 -1.80 4.44 12.64
C PHE A 344 -2.32 5.89 12.60
N GLY A 345 -3.26 6.20 13.48
CA GLY A 345 -3.82 7.55 13.60
C GLY A 345 -2.87 8.56 14.22
N SER A 346 -3.08 9.84 13.91
CA SER A 346 -2.38 10.95 14.56
C SER A 346 -2.77 11.02 16.05
N ASP A 347 -1.81 11.41 16.89
CA ASP A 347 -1.96 11.55 18.33
C ASP A 347 -0.87 12.49 18.87
N THR A 348 -0.74 12.57 20.17
CA THR A 348 0.28 13.36 20.84
C THR A 348 1.42 12.49 21.37
N GLY A 349 2.63 13.06 21.46
CA GLY A 349 3.79 12.40 22.05
C GLY A 349 4.11 11.07 21.40
N THR A 350 4.37 10.06 22.21
CA THR A 350 4.84 8.75 21.75
C THR A 350 3.79 7.92 21.01
N ALA A 351 2.52 8.26 21.13
CA ALA A 351 1.41 7.57 20.46
C ALA A 351 1.18 8.03 19.00
N ASN A 352 1.78 9.18 18.60
CA ASN A 352 1.55 9.78 17.28
C ASN A 352 1.95 8.85 16.13
N PHE A 353 1.01 8.53 15.24
CA PHE A 353 1.19 7.61 14.10
C PHE A 353 1.79 6.24 14.48
N THR A 354 1.42 5.74 15.66
CA THR A 354 1.75 4.38 16.10
C THR A 354 0.51 3.50 16.07
N ASN A 355 0.69 2.19 16.22
CA ASN A 355 -0.41 1.25 16.15
C ASN A 355 -1.33 1.39 17.37
N GLN A 356 -2.55 1.86 17.14
CA GLN A 356 -3.60 2.06 18.14
C GLN A 356 -4.88 1.36 17.73
N THR A 357 -5.75 1.11 18.69
CA THR A 357 -7.06 0.49 18.47
C THR A 357 -8.13 1.13 19.33
N SER A 358 -9.35 1.20 18.80
CA SER A 358 -10.57 1.56 19.52
C SER A 358 -11.70 0.63 19.13
N THR A 359 -12.73 0.52 19.97
CA THR A 359 -13.93 -0.27 19.73
C THR A 359 -15.18 0.57 19.96
N GLY A 360 -16.25 0.24 19.23
CA GLY A 360 -17.51 0.95 19.39
C GLY A 360 -18.65 0.27 18.64
N PRO A 361 -19.86 0.79 18.76
CA PRO A 361 -21.03 0.18 18.16
C PRO A 361 -21.13 0.40 16.65
N TYR A 362 -21.57 -0.61 15.94
CA TYR A 362 -22.02 -0.52 14.56
C TYR A 362 -23.33 0.22 14.50
N VAL A 363 -23.43 1.23 13.65
CA VAL A 363 -24.65 2.04 13.47
C VAL A 363 -25.53 1.47 12.36
N GLY A 364 -24.93 0.96 11.29
CA GLY A 364 -25.64 0.40 10.15
C GLY A 364 -24.87 0.58 8.84
N GLU A 365 -25.48 0.15 7.77
CA GLU A 365 -25.02 0.33 6.41
C GLU A 365 -25.90 1.33 5.68
N ASN A 366 -25.30 2.11 4.79
CA ASN A 366 -26.00 3.01 3.90
C ASN A 366 -25.54 2.76 2.45
N SER A 367 -26.36 3.16 1.49
CA SER A 367 -26.02 3.05 0.08
C SER A 367 -26.53 4.22 -0.75
N SER A 368 -25.84 4.47 -1.87
CA SER A 368 -26.27 5.41 -2.91
C SER A 368 -25.93 4.81 -4.28
N GLY A 369 -26.91 4.17 -4.89
CA GLY A 369 -26.68 3.36 -6.10
C GLY A 369 -25.81 2.14 -5.79
N ALA A 370 -24.69 2.01 -6.48
CA ALA A 370 -23.72 0.93 -6.29
C ALA A 370 -22.68 1.21 -5.18
N ASP A 371 -22.71 2.41 -4.61
CA ASP A 371 -21.78 2.81 -3.56
C ASP A 371 -22.38 2.46 -2.20
N ILE A 372 -21.68 1.63 -1.42
CA ILE A 372 -22.17 1.08 -0.16
C ILE A 372 -21.10 1.35 0.92
N TRP A 373 -21.55 1.80 2.10
CA TRP A 373 -20.65 2.10 3.20
C TRP A 373 -21.21 1.77 4.56
N HIS A 374 -20.32 1.29 5.44
CA HIS A 374 -20.59 1.07 6.84
C HIS A 374 -20.51 2.36 7.66
N ARG A 375 -21.33 2.42 8.73
CA ARG A 375 -21.31 3.51 9.71
C ARG A 375 -21.11 2.92 11.11
N TYR A 376 -20.25 3.53 11.90
CA TYR A 376 -19.91 3.04 13.24
C TYR A 376 -19.40 4.20 14.11
N GLN A 377 -19.52 4.05 15.43
CA GLN A 377 -19.01 4.99 16.42
C GLN A 377 -17.77 4.39 17.09
N VAL A 378 -16.67 4.42 16.39
CA VAL A 378 -15.34 3.98 16.85
C VAL A 378 -14.39 5.14 16.64
N ASP A 379 -13.60 5.50 17.63
CA ASP A 379 -12.67 6.61 17.55
C ASP A 379 -11.60 6.40 16.49
N THR A 380 -11.40 7.42 15.68
CA THR A 380 -10.37 7.48 14.65
C THR A 380 -9.82 8.90 14.54
N THR A 381 -8.65 9.02 13.93
CA THR A 381 -8.03 10.31 13.60
C THR A 381 -7.37 10.20 12.23
N GLY A 382 -6.88 11.30 11.68
CA GLY A 382 -6.09 11.28 10.45
C GLY A 382 -4.93 10.28 10.54
N GLY A 383 -4.80 9.43 9.52
CA GLY A 383 -3.88 8.28 9.53
C GLY A 383 -4.58 6.92 9.76
N ASN A 384 -5.77 6.90 10.37
CA ASN A 384 -6.60 5.70 10.38
C ASN A 384 -7.25 5.40 9.01
N SER A 385 -7.19 6.31 8.06
CA SER A 385 -7.59 6.06 6.67
C SER A 385 -6.99 4.76 6.16
N GLY A 386 -7.83 3.88 5.62
CA GLY A 386 -7.44 2.56 5.15
C GLY A 386 -7.50 1.46 6.21
N SER A 387 -7.73 1.75 7.48
CA SER A 387 -7.81 0.74 8.56
C SER A 387 -8.90 -0.31 8.30
N PRO A 388 -8.70 -1.58 8.75
CA PRO A 388 -9.73 -2.61 8.68
C PRO A 388 -10.90 -2.29 9.61
N ILE A 389 -12.12 -2.45 9.11
CA ILE A 389 -13.34 -2.46 9.92
C ILE A 389 -13.56 -3.90 10.39
N ILE A 390 -13.24 -4.18 11.64
CA ILE A 390 -13.20 -5.54 12.19
C ILE A 390 -14.49 -5.79 12.99
N TRP A 391 -15.23 -6.84 12.60
CA TRP A 391 -16.35 -7.34 13.39
C TRP A 391 -15.82 -8.21 14.54
N THR A 392 -15.87 -7.69 15.77
CA THR A 392 -15.18 -8.31 16.92
C THR A 392 -15.72 -9.69 17.28
N ALA A 393 -17.00 -9.97 17.01
CA ALA A 393 -17.62 -11.24 17.38
C ALA A 393 -16.99 -12.46 16.66
N ASN A 394 -16.41 -12.26 15.49
CA ASN A 394 -15.83 -13.34 14.68
C ASN A 394 -14.42 -13.05 14.16
N GLY A 395 -13.93 -11.79 14.31
CA GLY A 395 -12.61 -11.37 13.86
C GLY A 395 -12.46 -11.16 12.35
N TYR A 396 -13.56 -11.23 11.58
CA TYR A 396 -13.55 -10.93 10.15
C TYR A 396 -13.60 -9.41 9.93
N THR A 397 -13.06 -8.97 8.81
CA THR A 397 -13.20 -7.60 8.34
C THR A 397 -14.36 -7.48 7.37
N VAL A 398 -15.09 -6.38 7.44
CA VAL A 398 -16.28 -6.12 6.62
C VAL A 398 -16.12 -4.94 5.66
N GLY A 399 -15.03 -4.18 5.79
CA GLY A 399 -14.77 -3.00 4.96
C GLY A 399 -13.48 -2.28 5.33
N ILE A 400 -13.32 -1.11 4.74
CA ILE A 400 -12.14 -0.23 4.84
C ILE A 400 -12.60 1.10 5.45
N HIS A 401 -11.99 1.56 6.56
CA HIS A 401 -12.25 2.89 7.13
C HIS A 401 -11.73 3.99 6.19
N THR A 402 -12.59 4.97 5.91
CA THR A 402 -12.27 6.01 4.93
C THR A 402 -12.57 7.44 5.41
N ASN A 403 -13.68 7.66 6.08
CA ASN A 403 -14.17 9.00 6.35
C ASN A 403 -14.52 9.21 7.83
N ALA A 404 -14.18 10.39 8.30
CA ALA A 404 -14.65 10.96 9.55
C ALA A 404 -16.15 11.24 9.53
N GLY A 405 -16.76 11.41 10.68
CA GLY A 405 -18.18 11.77 10.80
C GLY A 405 -18.74 11.70 12.22
N CYS A 406 -17.96 11.20 13.18
CA CYS A 406 -18.27 11.34 14.61
C CYS A 406 -18.02 12.76 15.10
N ASN A 407 -18.77 13.15 16.12
CA ASN A 407 -18.59 14.39 16.83
C ASN A 407 -18.24 14.14 18.30
N PRO A 408 -17.52 15.06 18.96
CA PRO A 408 -17.14 14.92 20.39
C PRO A 408 -18.33 14.85 21.36
N ASP A 409 -19.51 15.24 20.94
CA ASP A 409 -20.76 15.11 21.72
C ASP A 409 -21.40 13.72 21.64
N GLY A 410 -20.74 12.77 20.96
CA GLY A 410 -21.22 11.41 20.74
C GLY A 410 -22.22 11.27 19.59
N SER A 411 -22.51 12.33 18.86
CA SER A 411 -23.36 12.30 17.68
C SER A 411 -22.55 11.95 16.42
N GLY A 412 -23.26 11.61 15.33
CA GLY A 412 -22.64 11.25 14.07
C GLY A 412 -22.12 9.81 14.03
N ALA A 413 -21.36 9.48 13.02
CA ALA A 413 -20.70 8.19 12.86
C ALA A 413 -19.56 8.29 11.86
N ASN A 414 -18.45 7.63 12.12
CA ASN A 414 -17.38 7.39 11.15
C ASN A 414 -17.84 6.42 10.07
N ASN A 415 -17.24 6.47 8.91
CA ASN A 415 -17.67 5.74 7.73
C ASN A 415 -16.53 4.96 7.10
N GLY A 416 -16.88 3.90 6.37
CA GLY A 416 -15.92 3.14 5.59
C GLY A 416 -16.56 2.37 4.45
N THR A 417 -15.82 2.18 3.37
CA THR A 417 -16.27 1.45 2.19
C THR A 417 -16.58 -0.01 2.54
N SER A 418 -17.79 -0.46 2.22
CA SER A 418 -18.23 -1.85 2.40
C SER A 418 -17.61 -2.78 1.36
N PHE A 419 -17.39 -4.04 1.72
CA PHE A 419 -17.02 -5.08 0.76
C PHE A 419 -18.15 -5.53 -0.17
N GLU A 420 -19.37 -5.03 0.03
CA GLU A 420 -20.48 -5.22 -0.90
C GLU A 420 -20.40 -4.30 -2.14
N VAL A 421 -19.40 -3.42 -2.22
CA VAL A 421 -19.13 -2.61 -3.42
C VAL A 421 -18.57 -3.51 -4.52
N ASP A 422 -19.33 -3.74 -5.59
CA ASP A 422 -19.01 -4.67 -6.69
C ASP A 422 -17.60 -4.44 -7.29
N ALA A 423 -17.18 -3.18 -7.41
CA ALA A 423 -15.87 -2.85 -7.96
C ALA A 423 -14.72 -3.29 -7.04
N LEU A 424 -14.88 -3.10 -5.72
CA LEU A 424 -13.92 -3.55 -4.72
C LEU A 424 -13.90 -5.09 -4.62
N GLU A 425 -15.09 -5.72 -4.58
CA GLU A 425 -15.19 -7.18 -4.62
C GLU A 425 -14.47 -7.75 -5.85
N THR A 426 -14.71 -7.17 -7.03
CA THR A 426 -14.07 -7.57 -8.28
C THR A 426 -12.54 -7.42 -8.20
N ALA A 427 -12.04 -6.30 -7.66
CA ALA A 427 -10.61 -6.08 -7.50
C ALA A 427 -9.98 -7.11 -6.56
N MET A 428 -10.62 -7.41 -5.43
CA MET A 428 -10.15 -8.43 -4.47
C MET A 428 -10.24 -9.84 -5.05
N GLN A 429 -11.34 -10.17 -5.75
CA GLN A 429 -11.59 -11.48 -6.34
C GLN A 429 -10.60 -11.83 -7.44
N ASN A 430 -10.20 -10.86 -8.25
CA ASN A 430 -9.28 -11.07 -9.38
C ASN A 430 -7.81 -10.83 -9.01
N PHE A 431 -7.50 -10.58 -7.77
CA PHE A 431 -6.13 -10.39 -7.32
C PHE A 431 -5.43 -11.76 -7.11
N PRO A 432 -4.21 -11.94 -7.63
CA PRO A 432 -3.35 -11.06 -8.43
C PRO A 432 -3.56 -11.21 -9.96
N GLY A 433 -4.78 -11.31 -10.41
CA GLY A 433 -5.17 -11.49 -11.81
C GLY A 433 -5.59 -12.91 -12.14
N ALA A 434 -6.21 -13.13 -13.30
CA ALA A 434 -6.82 -14.37 -13.80
C ALA A 434 -8.04 -14.87 -13.00
N PRO A 435 -8.90 -15.72 -13.58
CA PRO A 435 -9.99 -16.33 -12.82
C PRO A 435 -9.43 -17.11 -11.62
N THR A 436 -9.76 -16.66 -10.42
CA THR A 436 -9.29 -17.26 -9.17
C THR A 436 -10.43 -17.94 -8.43
N ARG A 437 -10.14 -19.09 -7.80
CA ARG A 437 -10.97 -19.71 -6.78
C ARG A 437 -10.21 -19.76 -5.47
N TYR A 438 -10.91 -19.45 -4.40
CA TYR A 438 -10.36 -19.38 -3.06
C TYR A 438 -10.70 -20.61 -2.26
N VAL A 439 -9.74 -21.05 -1.45
CA VAL A 439 -9.86 -22.22 -0.59
C VAL A 439 -9.34 -21.87 0.80
N ASP A 440 -10.16 -22.08 1.83
CA ASP A 440 -9.76 -21.93 3.23
C ASP A 440 -10.38 -23.03 4.06
N SER A 441 -9.57 -23.77 4.79
CA SER A 441 -10.00 -24.91 5.62
C SER A 441 -10.95 -24.54 6.77
N VAL A 442 -11.15 -23.25 7.05
CA VAL A 442 -12.12 -22.76 8.04
C VAL A 442 -13.46 -22.33 7.43
N ALA A 443 -13.64 -22.50 6.12
CA ALA A 443 -14.94 -22.23 5.50
C ALA A 443 -16.03 -23.21 6.05
N PRO A 444 -17.33 -22.86 6.00
CA PRO A 444 -17.87 -21.61 5.45
C PRO A 444 -17.64 -20.39 6.34
N TYR A 445 -17.54 -19.22 5.71
CA TYR A 445 -17.45 -17.93 6.37
C TYR A 445 -18.81 -17.45 6.92
N PRO A 446 -18.88 -16.34 7.70
CA PRO A 446 -20.12 -15.91 8.35
C PRO A 446 -21.31 -15.67 7.43
N THR A 447 -21.08 -15.36 6.15
CA THR A 447 -22.14 -15.21 5.13
C THR A 447 -22.76 -16.53 4.69
N GLY A 448 -22.15 -17.66 5.06
CA GLY A 448 -22.60 -19.00 4.71
C GLY A 448 -22.38 -19.36 3.24
N GLY A 449 -22.47 -20.66 2.95
CA GLY A 449 -22.24 -21.20 1.61
C GLY A 449 -20.77 -21.24 1.21
N GLU A 450 -20.50 -21.96 0.14
CA GLU A 450 -19.16 -22.09 -0.47
C GLU A 450 -19.31 -21.91 -1.97
N THR A 451 -18.74 -20.86 -2.51
CA THR A 451 -18.81 -20.50 -3.94
C THR A 451 -17.44 -20.41 -4.59
N GLY A 452 -16.39 -20.50 -3.76
CA GLY A 452 -15.02 -20.30 -4.17
C GLY A 452 -14.66 -18.85 -4.50
N PHE A 453 -15.52 -17.89 -4.10
CA PHE A 453 -15.17 -16.46 -4.08
C PHE A 453 -14.48 -16.11 -2.76
N ILE A 454 -13.80 -14.95 -2.72
CA ILE A 454 -12.98 -14.56 -1.56
C ILE A 454 -13.79 -14.45 -0.26
N PHE A 455 -15.08 -14.09 -0.33
CA PHE A 455 -15.97 -14.00 0.82
C PHE A 455 -16.64 -15.33 1.20
N ASN A 456 -16.63 -16.30 0.30
CA ASN A 456 -17.23 -17.62 0.46
C ASN A 456 -16.32 -18.69 -0.15
N PRO A 457 -15.09 -18.87 0.37
CA PRO A 457 -14.14 -19.84 -0.18
C PRO A 457 -14.66 -21.26 -0.03
N PHE A 458 -14.15 -22.19 -0.84
CA PHE A 458 -14.33 -23.61 -0.62
C PHE A 458 -13.52 -24.06 0.60
N ASN A 459 -13.96 -25.14 1.25
CA ASN A 459 -13.20 -25.71 2.37
C ASN A 459 -12.18 -26.77 1.92
N THR A 460 -12.26 -27.21 0.68
CA THR A 460 -11.34 -28.22 0.11
C THR A 460 -10.64 -27.73 -1.14
N VAL A 461 -9.40 -28.19 -1.35
CA VAL A 461 -8.62 -27.89 -2.56
C VAL A 461 -9.25 -28.56 -3.78
N GLY A 462 -9.82 -29.76 -3.61
CA GLY A 462 -10.52 -30.49 -4.65
C GLY A 462 -11.69 -29.71 -5.26
N GLU A 463 -12.49 -29.03 -4.45
CA GLU A 463 -13.56 -28.14 -4.92
C GLU A 463 -13.00 -26.97 -5.71
N GLY A 464 -11.96 -26.31 -5.18
CA GLY A 464 -11.28 -25.21 -5.86
C GLY A 464 -10.74 -25.63 -7.23
N VAL A 465 -10.06 -26.77 -7.31
CA VAL A 465 -9.55 -27.35 -8.57
C VAL A 465 -10.69 -27.67 -9.53
N THR A 466 -11.80 -28.20 -9.03
CA THR A 466 -12.96 -28.56 -9.87
C THR A 466 -13.62 -27.29 -10.46
N ALA A 467 -13.82 -26.27 -9.65
CA ALA A 467 -14.55 -25.05 -10.00
C ALA A 467 -13.75 -24.06 -10.83
N VAL A 468 -12.42 -24.03 -10.72
CA VAL A 468 -11.59 -23.09 -11.49
C VAL A 468 -11.57 -23.47 -12.97
N PRO A 469 -11.66 -22.54 -13.93
CA PRO A 469 -11.49 -22.84 -15.34
C PRO A 469 -10.05 -23.26 -15.67
N ALA A 470 -9.85 -23.92 -16.81
CA ALA A 470 -8.51 -24.25 -17.30
C ALA A 470 -7.68 -22.97 -17.49
N GLY A 471 -6.44 -22.99 -17.05
CA GLY A 471 -5.55 -21.83 -17.02
C GLY A 471 -5.76 -20.89 -15.84
N GLY A 472 -6.79 -21.13 -15.00
CA GLY A 472 -7.07 -20.32 -13.82
C GLY A 472 -6.21 -20.68 -12.60
N ARG A 473 -6.49 -20.04 -11.49
CA ARG A 473 -5.73 -20.08 -10.25
C ARG A 473 -6.59 -20.57 -9.08
N VAL A 474 -6.01 -21.40 -8.23
CA VAL A 474 -6.57 -21.75 -6.92
C VAL A 474 -5.69 -21.14 -5.84
N SER A 475 -6.20 -20.13 -5.14
CA SER A 475 -5.54 -19.47 -4.02
C SER A 475 -5.92 -20.16 -2.72
N ILE A 476 -4.96 -20.79 -2.09
CA ILE A 476 -5.15 -21.65 -0.92
C ILE A 476 -4.61 -20.96 0.30
N VAL A 477 -5.47 -20.69 1.27
CA VAL A 477 -5.06 -20.11 2.56
C VAL A 477 -4.19 -21.10 3.32
N ALA A 478 -3.17 -20.62 4.02
CA ALA A 478 -2.29 -21.46 4.82
C ALA A 478 -3.07 -22.34 5.79
N GLY A 479 -2.76 -23.64 5.80
CA GLY A 479 -3.47 -24.61 6.64
C GLY A 479 -3.22 -26.05 6.25
N THR A 480 -3.95 -26.96 6.90
CA THR A 480 -3.92 -28.39 6.58
C THR A 480 -5.29 -28.82 6.03
N TYR A 481 -5.27 -29.45 4.87
CA TYR A 481 -6.42 -29.95 4.13
C TYR A 481 -6.37 -31.47 4.10
N ASN A 482 -7.31 -32.12 4.81
CA ASN A 482 -7.37 -33.58 4.91
C ASN A 482 -8.30 -34.14 3.82
N GLU A 483 -7.80 -34.25 2.59
CA GLU A 483 -8.58 -34.57 1.41
C GLU A 483 -8.14 -35.85 0.67
N GLY A 484 -6.98 -36.39 1.05
CA GLY A 484 -6.34 -37.46 0.31
C GLY A 484 -5.74 -37.00 -1.04
N ALA A 485 -5.41 -37.95 -1.90
CA ALA A 485 -4.77 -37.68 -3.17
C ALA A 485 -5.71 -36.90 -4.12
N GLN A 486 -5.26 -35.80 -4.64
CA GLN A 486 -5.98 -34.98 -5.61
C GLN A 486 -5.53 -35.30 -7.04
N THR A 487 -6.49 -35.49 -7.96
CA THR A 487 -6.22 -35.65 -9.38
C THR A 487 -6.53 -34.38 -10.15
N ILE A 488 -5.52 -33.75 -10.73
CA ILE A 488 -5.67 -32.51 -11.51
C ILE A 488 -5.61 -32.89 -13.01
N THR A 489 -6.76 -32.72 -13.70
CA THR A 489 -6.91 -33.14 -15.12
C THR A 489 -6.85 -31.95 -16.09
N LYS A 490 -6.68 -30.73 -15.61
CA LYS A 490 -6.58 -29.50 -16.41
C LYS A 490 -5.42 -28.62 -15.93
N ALA A 491 -4.92 -27.76 -16.81
CA ALA A 491 -3.90 -26.80 -16.43
C ALA A 491 -4.47 -25.80 -15.40
N VAL A 492 -3.89 -25.73 -14.20
CA VAL A 492 -4.24 -24.78 -13.14
C VAL A 492 -2.97 -24.38 -12.38
N THR A 493 -2.99 -23.17 -11.81
CA THR A 493 -1.97 -22.73 -10.86
C THR A 493 -2.49 -22.92 -9.43
N LEU A 494 -1.77 -23.68 -8.62
CA LEU A 494 -2.02 -23.74 -7.17
C LEU A 494 -1.03 -22.79 -6.48
N GLU A 495 -1.53 -21.94 -5.61
CA GLU A 495 -0.68 -21.04 -4.83
C GLU A 495 -1.15 -20.93 -3.39
N ALA A 496 -0.20 -20.72 -2.48
CA ALA A 496 -0.48 -20.43 -1.08
C ALA A 496 0.19 -19.07 -0.71
N PRO A 497 -0.50 -17.95 -0.97
CA PRO A 497 0.11 -16.62 -0.89
C PRO A 497 0.44 -16.18 0.54
N VAL A 498 -0.23 -16.74 1.54
CA VAL A 498 -0.11 -16.36 2.96
C VAL A 498 0.44 -17.47 3.85
N GLY A 499 1.27 -18.36 3.30
CA GLY A 499 1.95 -19.41 4.04
C GLY A 499 1.73 -20.80 3.43
N SER A 500 2.24 -21.83 4.09
CA SER A 500 2.19 -23.21 3.56
C SER A 500 0.78 -23.80 3.65
N ALA A 501 0.31 -24.40 2.57
CA ALA A 501 -0.86 -25.26 2.53
C ALA A 501 -0.40 -26.72 2.42
N VAL A 502 -0.83 -27.57 3.34
CA VAL A 502 -0.51 -29.02 3.38
C VAL A 502 -1.77 -29.80 3.01
N ILE A 503 -1.73 -30.52 1.89
CA ILE A 503 -2.81 -31.38 1.43
C ILE A 503 -2.42 -32.83 1.75
N ARG A 504 -3.25 -33.56 2.50
CA ARG A 504 -2.98 -34.93 2.95
C ARG A 504 -4.24 -35.76 3.16
#